data_71dbf08a1c547e949e76efcd90a3c79f
#
_entry.id   71dbf08a1c547e949e76efcd90a3c79f
#
_cell.length_a   1.000
_cell.length_b   1.000
_cell.length_c   1.000
_cell.angle_alpha   90.00
_cell.angle_beta   90.00
_cell.angle_gamma   90.00
#
_symmetry.space_group_name_H-M   'P 1'
#
loop_
_entity.id
_entity.type
_entity.pdbx_description
1 polymer ?
#
loop_
_entity_poly.entity_id
_entity_poly.type
_entity_poly.pdbx_seq_one_letter_code
_entity_poly.pdbx_strand_id
1 'polypeptide(L)'
;MHIDFYREFIVLARCLNYTEAAEKLHMAQPALSKHIVALEREFNAELFIRDRRNVQLSEAGRILFGCAMEIVDAYDRAQAAIATVVKERPIRVDGILYDNTVSSIISLSTVLLNDQR
;
A
#
# COMPACT_ATOMS: atom_id res chain seq x y z
N MET A 1 -3.42 0.23 -9.20
CA MET A 1 -2.69 0.63 -7.98
C MET A 1 -1.95 -0.56 -7.41
N HIS A 2 -0.68 -0.39 -7.14
CA HIS A 2 0.16 -1.44 -6.56
C HIS A 2 0.45 -1.09 -5.11
N ILE A 3 -0.19 -1.78 -4.19
CA ILE A 3 -0.03 -1.47 -2.77
C ILE A 3 1.43 -1.61 -2.32
N ASP A 4 2.16 -2.55 -2.90
CA ASP A 4 3.57 -2.73 -2.53
C ASP A 4 4.41 -1.51 -2.90
N PHE A 5 4.09 -0.85 -4.01
CA PHE A 5 4.81 0.36 -4.39
C PHE A 5 4.58 1.46 -3.36
N TYR A 6 3.39 1.51 -2.78
CA TYR A 6 3.08 2.49 -1.73
C TYR A 6 3.87 2.20 -0.46
N ARG A 7 4.02 0.92 -0.10
CA ARG A 7 4.85 0.53 1.04
C ARG A 7 6.29 0.94 0.83
N GLU A 8 6.80 0.69 -0.37
CA GLU A 8 8.17 1.04 -0.73
C GLU A 8 8.37 2.55 -0.69
N PHE A 9 7.40 3.28 -1.20
CA PHE A 9 7.44 4.74 -1.18
C PHE A 9 7.54 5.25 0.26
N ILE A 10 6.76 4.70 1.17
CA ILE A 10 6.78 5.11 2.58
C ILE A 10 8.16 4.89 3.19
N VAL A 11 8.76 3.73 2.93
CA VAL A 11 10.09 3.43 3.46
C VAL A 11 11.11 4.42 2.90
N LEU A 12 11.07 4.65 1.60
CA LEU A 12 12.00 5.60 0.98
C LEU A 12 11.80 7.01 1.52
N ALA A 13 10.56 7.42 1.74
CA ALA A 13 10.27 8.74 2.26
C ALA A 13 10.86 8.94 3.67
N ARG A 14 10.91 7.86 4.45
CA ARG A 14 11.48 7.92 5.78
C ARG A 14 13.00 7.91 5.77
N CYS A 15 13.59 7.14 4.85
CA CYS A 15 15.05 7.01 4.77
C CYS A 15 15.69 8.14 3.99
N LEU A 16 15.03 8.61 2.94
CA LEU A 16 15.54 9.58 1.97
C LEU A 16 16.88 9.12 1.39
N ASN A 17 17.03 7.82 1.23
CA ASN A 17 18.24 7.18 0.71
C ASN A 17 17.82 5.90 0.02
N TYR A 18 18.04 5.84 -1.31
CA TYR A 18 17.58 4.70 -2.10
C TYR A 18 18.28 3.40 -1.69
N THR A 19 19.57 3.46 -1.42
CA THR A 19 20.32 2.27 -1.04
C THR A 19 19.83 1.71 0.29
N GLU A 20 19.67 2.59 1.27
CA GLU A 20 19.22 2.19 2.59
C GLU A 20 17.79 1.65 2.55
N ALA A 21 16.92 2.33 1.80
CA ALA A 21 15.53 1.87 1.68
C ALA A 21 15.47 0.51 1.00
N ALA A 22 16.24 0.32 -0.06
CA ALA A 22 16.26 -0.96 -0.76
C ALA A 22 16.74 -2.08 0.16
N GLU A 23 17.73 -1.80 1.00
CA GLU A 23 18.21 -2.80 1.97
C GLU A 23 17.12 -3.16 2.96
N LYS A 24 16.41 -2.16 3.48
CA LYS A 24 15.31 -2.40 4.42
C LYS A 24 14.19 -3.20 3.79
N LEU A 25 13.97 -3.00 2.50
CA LEU A 25 12.92 -3.67 1.76
C LEU A 25 13.37 -5.02 1.18
N HIS A 26 14.63 -5.37 1.36
CA HIS A 26 15.20 -6.61 0.82
C HIS A 26 15.02 -6.70 -0.69
N MET A 27 15.28 -5.60 -1.38
CA MET A 27 15.15 -5.54 -2.82
C MET A 27 16.34 -4.81 -3.44
N ALA A 28 16.53 -4.98 -4.74
CA ALA A 28 17.58 -4.28 -5.45
C ALA A 28 17.22 -2.82 -5.64
N GLN A 29 18.20 -1.94 -5.53
CA GLN A 29 17.96 -0.50 -5.69
C GLN A 29 17.34 -0.15 -7.04
N PRO A 30 17.80 -0.74 -8.18
CA PRO A 30 17.16 -0.42 -9.45
C PRO A 30 15.68 -0.78 -9.49
N ALA A 31 15.27 -1.85 -8.82
CA ALA A 31 13.87 -2.21 -8.75
C ALA A 31 13.08 -1.16 -7.98
N LEU A 32 13.60 -0.71 -6.85
CA LEU A 32 12.96 0.34 -6.06
C LEU A 32 12.81 1.61 -6.90
N SER A 33 13.88 2.03 -7.58
CA SER A 33 13.85 3.21 -8.43
C SER A 33 12.76 3.10 -9.49
N LYS A 34 12.64 1.91 -10.10
CA LYS A 34 11.65 1.68 -11.14
C LYS A 34 10.24 1.79 -10.59
N HIS A 35 10.00 1.26 -9.40
CA HIS A 35 8.68 1.31 -8.77
C HIS A 35 8.30 2.74 -8.40
N ILE A 36 9.27 3.51 -7.94
CA ILE A 36 9.02 4.92 -7.60
C ILE A 36 8.66 5.71 -8.87
N VAL A 37 9.37 5.45 -9.97
CA VAL A 37 9.04 6.09 -11.25
C VAL A 37 7.61 5.71 -11.68
N ALA A 38 7.20 4.47 -11.44
CA ALA A 38 5.84 4.05 -11.76
C ALA A 38 4.81 4.85 -10.96
N LEU A 39 5.07 5.09 -9.68
CA LEU A 39 4.18 5.92 -8.87
C LEU A 39 4.16 7.36 -9.38
N GLU A 40 5.32 7.89 -9.73
CA GLU A 40 5.39 9.25 -10.25
C GLU A 40 4.58 9.39 -11.54
N ARG A 41 4.59 8.36 -12.37
CA ARG A 41 3.77 8.35 -13.57
C ARG A 41 2.29 8.27 -13.25
N GLU A 42 1.94 7.47 -12.25
CA GLU A 42 0.54 7.32 -11.84
C GLU A 42 -0.04 8.68 -11.43
N PHE A 43 0.73 9.49 -10.73
CA PHE A 43 0.27 10.78 -10.24
C PHE A 43 0.70 11.94 -11.13
N ASN A 44 1.45 11.63 -12.18
CA ASN A 44 1.99 12.65 -13.09
C ASN A 44 2.70 13.77 -12.32
N ALA A 45 3.55 13.39 -11.38
CA ALA A 45 4.25 14.33 -10.51
C ALA A 45 5.54 13.69 -10.00
N GLU A 46 6.55 14.50 -9.79
CA GLU A 46 7.75 14.04 -9.11
C GLU A 46 7.45 13.97 -7.62
N LEU A 47 7.76 12.83 -7.02
CA LEU A 47 7.54 12.62 -5.60
C LEU A 47 8.80 12.88 -4.79
N PHE A 48 9.96 12.72 -5.42
CA PHE A 48 11.25 12.96 -4.81
C PHE A 48 12.04 13.92 -5.67
N ILE A 49 12.78 14.81 -5.01
CA ILE A 49 13.68 15.74 -5.67
C ILE A 49 15.09 15.28 -5.36
N ARG A 50 15.89 15.07 -6.41
CA ARG A 50 17.30 14.73 -6.25
C ARG A 50 18.12 15.96 -6.48
N ASP A 51 18.91 16.33 -5.49
CA ASP A 51 19.84 17.43 -5.58
C ASP A 51 21.21 16.88 -5.23
N ARG A 52 22.01 16.60 -6.26
CA ARG A 52 23.35 16.03 -6.11
C ARG A 52 23.28 14.72 -5.31
N ARG A 53 23.65 14.76 -4.04
CA ARG A 53 23.68 13.56 -3.20
C ARG A 53 22.46 13.43 -2.30
N ASN A 54 21.61 14.45 -2.30
CA ASN A 54 20.47 14.48 -1.41
C ASN A 54 19.19 14.12 -2.12
N VAL A 55 18.36 13.37 -1.42
CA VAL A 55 17.02 13.05 -1.87
C VAL A 55 16.06 13.66 -0.86
N GLN A 56 15.06 14.36 -1.35
CA GLN A 56 14.06 14.98 -0.50
C GLN A 56 12.70 14.75 -1.10
N LEU A 57 11.67 14.77 -0.26
CA LEU A 57 10.31 14.73 -0.75
C LEU A 57 9.96 16.04 -1.42
N SER A 58 9.30 15.96 -2.57
CA SER A 58 8.68 17.11 -3.19
C SER A 58 7.41 17.47 -2.40
N GLU A 59 6.77 18.56 -2.76
CA GLU A 59 5.49 18.89 -2.16
C GLU A 59 4.47 17.78 -2.45
N ALA A 60 4.44 17.30 -3.70
CA ALA A 60 3.57 16.18 -4.06
C ALA A 60 3.92 14.94 -3.24
N GLY A 61 5.21 14.69 -3.03
CA GLY A 61 5.64 13.56 -2.22
C GLY A 61 5.17 13.66 -0.78
N ARG A 62 5.18 14.85 -0.21
CA ARG A 62 4.69 15.04 1.15
C ARG A 62 3.20 14.77 1.25
N ILE A 63 2.45 15.21 0.26
CA ILE A 63 1.01 14.94 0.20
C ILE A 63 0.77 13.44 0.10
N LEU A 64 1.47 12.79 -0.81
CA LEU A 64 1.30 11.34 -0.98
C LEU A 64 1.73 10.58 0.26
N PHE A 65 2.75 11.04 0.97
CA PHE A 65 3.22 10.33 2.16
C PHE A 65 2.11 10.18 3.18
N GLY A 66 1.39 11.26 3.47
CA GLY A 66 0.28 11.19 4.41
C GLY A 66 -0.83 10.27 3.91
N CYS A 67 -1.20 10.40 2.65
CA CYS A 67 -2.27 9.59 2.08
C CYS A 67 -1.86 8.11 1.94
N ALA A 68 -0.60 7.87 1.57
CA ALA A 68 -0.12 6.50 1.38
C ALA A 68 -0.17 5.71 2.69
N MET A 69 0.16 6.36 3.79
CA MET A 69 0.09 5.69 5.09
C MET A 69 -1.33 5.27 5.41
N GLU A 70 -2.29 6.13 5.13
CA GLU A 70 -3.70 5.78 5.33
C GLU A 70 -4.16 4.66 4.40
N ILE A 71 -3.72 4.72 3.14
CA ILE A 71 -4.09 3.70 2.16
C ILE A 71 -3.56 2.33 2.57
N VAL A 72 -2.28 2.27 2.95
CA VAL A 72 -1.65 1.01 3.36
C VAL A 72 -2.31 0.49 4.62
N ASP A 73 -2.56 1.36 5.58
CA ASP A 73 -3.21 0.97 6.83
C ASP A 73 -4.60 0.39 6.57
N ALA A 74 -5.38 1.05 5.71
CA ALA A 74 -6.71 0.56 5.37
C ALA A 74 -6.64 -0.80 4.66
N TYR A 75 -5.67 -0.95 3.77
CA TYR A 75 -5.48 -2.22 3.08
C TYR A 75 -5.14 -3.34 4.06
N ASP A 76 -4.23 -3.07 4.97
CA ASP A 76 -3.81 -4.08 5.96
C ASP A 76 -4.97 -4.45 6.89
N ARG A 77 -5.77 -3.48 7.28
CA ARG A 77 -6.94 -3.76 8.11
C ARG A 77 -7.95 -4.61 7.36
N ALA A 78 -8.14 -4.33 6.07
CA ALA A 78 -9.05 -5.12 5.26
C ALA A 78 -8.57 -6.55 5.15
N GLN A 79 -7.28 -6.75 4.89
CA GLN A 79 -6.73 -8.09 4.80
C GLN A 79 -6.90 -8.86 6.12
N ALA A 80 -6.63 -8.21 7.23
CA ALA A 80 -6.76 -8.85 8.54
C ALA A 80 -8.21 -9.23 8.83
N ALA A 81 -9.14 -8.34 8.53
CA ALA A 81 -10.56 -8.59 8.77
C ALA A 81 -11.07 -9.73 7.89
N ILE A 82 -10.69 -9.70 6.62
CA ILE A 82 -11.11 -10.75 5.68
C ILE A 82 -10.51 -12.10 6.07
N ALA A 83 -9.25 -12.10 6.50
CA ALA A 83 -8.60 -13.34 6.92
C ALA A 83 -9.35 -14.03 8.06
N THR A 84 -9.93 -13.25 8.96
CA THR A 84 -10.73 -13.80 10.05
C THR A 84 -11.93 -14.58 9.51
N VAL A 85 -12.62 -14.02 8.54
CA VAL A 85 -13.79 -14.64 7.94
C VAL A 85 -13.39 -15.89 7.14
N VAL A 86 -12.34 -15.77 6.33
CA VAL A 86 -11.87 -16.88 5.49
C VAL A 86 -11.40 -18.04 6.34
N LYS A 87 -10.77 -17.77 7.48
CA LYS A 87 -10.27 -18.80 8.36
C LYS A 87 -11.42 -19.65 8.91
N GLU A 88 -12.55 -19.00 9.21
CA GLU A 88 -13.73 -19.73 9.72
C GLU A 88 -14.52 -20.39 8.60
N ARG A 89 -14.56 -19.75 7.43
CA ARG A 89 -15.38 -20.20 6.30
C ARG A 89 -14.60 -20.02 5.02
N PRO A 90 -13.68 -20.97 4.72
CA PRO A 90 -12.82 -20.83 3.55
C PRO A 90 -13.63 -20.69 2.26
N ILE A 91 -13.17 -19.79 1.41
CA ILE A 91 -13.78 -19.55 0.11
C ILE A 91 -13.14 -20.49 -0.89
N ARG A 92 -13.98 -21.15 -1.71
CA ARG A 92 -13.48 -21.98 -2.78
C ARG A 92 -13.46 -21.21 -4.07
N VAL A 93 -12.32 -21.23 -4.71
CA VAL A 93 -12.11 -20.48 -5.94
C VAL A 93 -12.94 -21.05 -7.09
N ASP A 94 -13.26 -22.32 -7.03
CA ASP A 94 -14.05 -22.98 -8.07
C ASP A 94 -15.53 -22.63 -8.03
N GLY A 95 -15.92 -21.68 -7.21
CA GLY A 95 -17.26 -21.15 -7.23
C GLY A 95 -18.26 -21.88 -6.37
N ILE A 96 -17.80 -22.71 -5.46
CA ILE A 96 -18.69 -23.45 -4.61
C ILE A 96 -18.90 -22.73 -3.29
N LEU A 97 -20.15 -22.44 -2.97
CA LEU A 97 -20.60 -22.04 -1.64
C LEU A 97 -19.90 -20.83 -1.05
N TYR A 98 -20.29 -19.69 -1.54
CA TYR A 98 -19.88 -18.44 -0.91
C TYR A 98 -20.91 -17.91 0.06
N ASP A 99 -22.07 -18.54 0.13
CA ASP A 99 -23.24 -17.94 0.74
C ASP A 99 -22.99 -17.29 2.09
N ASN A 100 -22.51 -18.08 3.03
CA ASN A 100 -22.26 -17.55 4.36
C ASN A 100 -21.05 -16.62 4.39
N THR A 101 -20.06 -16.95 3.58
CA THR A 101 -18.84 -16.15 3.52
C THR A 101 -19.12 -14.76 2.96
N VAL A 102 -19.94 -14.71 1.89
CA VAL A 102 -20.29 -13.45 1.28
C VAL A 102 -21.05 -12.56 2.27
N SER A 103 -22.00 -13.14 2.98
CA SER A 103 -22.74 -12.39 3.99
C SER A 103 -21.85 -11.83 5.06
N SER A 104 -20.89 -12.61 5.53
CA SER A 104 -19.95 -12.18 6.55
C SER A 104 -19.08 -11.05 6.05
N ILE A 105 -18.60 -11.15 4.82
CA ILE A 105 -17.77 -10.11 4.22
C ILE A 105 -18.56 -8.81 4.08
N ILE A 106 -19.79 -8.90 3.64
CA ILE A 106 -20.64 -7.73 3.51
C ILE A 106 -20.86 -7.06 4.87
N SER A 107 -21.09 -7.85 5.90
CA SER A 107 -21.26 -7.30 7.24
C SER A 107 -20.03 -6.56 7.72
N LEU A 108 -18.85 -7.14 7.51
CA LEU A 108 -17.61 -6.48 7.88
C LEU A 108 -17.41 -5.19 7.10
N SER A 109 -17.70 -5.21 5.81
CA SER A 109 -17.57 -4.03 4.99
C SER A 109 -18.47 -2.90 5.48
N THR A 110 -19.68 -3.23 5.88
CA THR A 110 -20.63 -2.25 6.42
C THR A 110 -20.08 -1.64 7.71
N VAL A 111 -19.55 -2.46 8.60
CA VAL A 111 -18.97 -1.98 9.85
C VAL A 111 -17.79 -1.06 9.58
N LEU A 112 -16.90 -1.46 8.68
CA LEU A 112 -15.73 -0.67 8.36
C LEU A 112 -16.12 0.68 7.73
N LEU A 113 -17.10 0.69 6.86
CA LEU A 113 -17.59 1.92 6.26
C LEU A 113 -18.19 2.85 7.29
N ASN A 114 -18.91 2.30 8.25
CA ASN A 114 -19.49 3.11 9.31
C ASN A 114 -18.42 3.74 10.18
N ASP A 115 -17.36 3.02 10.45
CA ASP A 115 -16.26 3.52 11.25
C ASP A 115 -15.53 4.68 10.58
N GLN A 116 -15.58 4.74 9.28
CA GLN A 116 -14.89 5.78 8.52
C GLN A 116 -15.68 7.06 8.36
N ARG A 117 -16.90 7.10 8.86
CA ARG A 117 -17.77 8.27 8.74
C ARG A 117 -17.80 9.10 10.05
#